data_be4798938d3878af44edffa6a252916a
#
_entry.id   be4798938d3878af44edffa6a252916a
#
_cell.length_a   1.000
_cell.length_b   1.000
_cell.length_c   1.000
_cell.angle_alpha   90.00
_cell.angle_beta   90.00
_cell.angle_gamma   90.00
#
_symmetry.space_group_name_H-M   'P 1'
#
loop_
_entity.id
_entity.type
_entity.pdbx_description
1 polymer ?
#
loop_
_entity_poly.entity_id
_entity_poly.type
_entity_poly.pdbx_seq_one_letter_code
_entity_poly.pdbx_strand_id
1 'polypeptide(L)'
;MEKLNKNEESYRALAEKYEAVIGILEKRIQEEMAKNKQKVQILIKQSKLAAMGEMIATIGHQWRQPLTNLSLLIQDVKETSEFGEINNQYIDRFTRECMIQINHMSSTINDFRKFYRPNKEKTSFSLAESIEDALSVFSSSLKNHDIQVEFEYRGRQIAYGYPNEYSQVVLNILTNARDAFVNRDIKNRKIRIKITETEDHIIAEFIDNAGGIEQEIINMIFDPYFTTRAHGTGLGLYMTKMILENMNGSVQVANTGDGARFSLSVPKVTSVIIPELASVF
;
A
#
# COMPACT_ATOMS: atom_id res chain seq x y z
N MET A 1 64.36 -31.64 2.77
CA MET A 1 63.31 -31.86 3.80
C MET A 1 63.06 -30.58 4.60
N GLU A 2 64.07 -29.90 5.14
CA GLU A 2 63.86 -28.64 5.95
C GLU A 2 63.14 -27.48 5.24
N LYS A 3 63.45 -27.28 3.92
CA LYS A 3 62.73 -26.24 3.13
C LYS A 3 61.26 -26.56 2.84
N LEU A 4 60.88 -27.84 2.72
CA LEU A 4 59.50 -28.25 2.53
C LEU A 4 58.68 -28.00 3.84
N ASN A 5 59.25 -28.39 4.97
CA ASN A 5 58.60 -28.19 6.28
C ASN A 5 58.34 -26.69 6.57
N LYS A 6 59.31 -25.83 6.26
CA LYS A 6 59.17 -24.39 6.46
C LYS A 6 58.09 -23.74 5.56
N ASN A 7 57.92 -24.27 4.35
CA ASN A 7 56.84 -23.84 3.45
C ASN A 7 55.45 -24.29 3.96
N GLU A 8 55.34 -25.53 4.43
CA GLU A 8 54.10 -26.06 5.02
C GLU A 8 53.62 -25.28 6.24
N GLU A 9 54.56 -24.95 7.17
CA GLU A 9 54.25 -24.10 8.31
C GLU A 9 53.82 -22.70 7.92
N SER A 10 54.45 -22.11 6.87
CA SER A 10 54.07 -20.80 6.36
C SER A 10 52.68 -20.80 5.71
N TYR A 11 52.30 -21.83 4.96
CA TYR A 11 50.98 -21.99 4.39
C TYR A 11 49.91 -22.22 5.44
N ARG A 12 50.21 -22.96 6.51
CA ARG A 12 49.30 -23.21 7.62
C ARG A 12 49.00 -21.93 8.40
N ALA A 13 50.05 -21.15 8.72
CA ALA A 13 49.92 -19.85 9.38
C ALA A 13 49.13 -18.83 8.51
N LEU A 14 49.29 -18.92 7.19
CA LEU A 14 48.54 -18.07 6.25
C LEU A 14 47.04 -18.48 6.21
N ALA A 15 46.77 -19.78 6.17
CA ALA A 15 45.38 -20.31 6.20
C ALA A 15 44.69 -19.88 7.49
N GLU A 16 45.31 -20.03 8.66
CA GLU A 16 44.72 -19.59 9.94
C GLU A 16 44.41 -18.08 9.97
N LYS A 17 45.31 -17.25 9.35
CA LYS A 17 45.01 -15.81 9.20
C LYS A 17 43.82 -15.53 8.29
N TYR A 18 43.70 -16.25 7.17
CA TYR A 18 42.52 -16.08 6.29
C TYR A 18 41.24 -16.49 6.96
N GLU A 19 41.21 -17.62 7.70
CA GLU A 19 40.03 -18.07 8.44
C GLU A 19 39.64 -17.04 9.52
N ALA A 20 40.62 -16.47 10.24
CA ALA A 20 40.34 -15.43 11.20
C ALA A 20 39.73 -14.16 10.55
N VAL A 21 40.27 -13.74 9.39
CA VAL A 21 39.74 -12.58 8.64
C VAL A 21 38.33 -12.87 8.11
N ILE A 22 38.08 -14.06 7.58
CA ILE A 22 36.75 -14.47 7.10
C ILE A 22 35.75 -14.40 8.25
N GLY A 23 36.06 -14.95 9.43
CA GLY A 23 35.18 -14.92 10.61
C GLY A 23 34.86 -13.48 11.07
N ILE A 24 35.85 -12.58 11.02
CA ILE A 24 35.64 -11.16 11.34
C ILE A 24 34.71 -10.49 10.31
N LEU A 25 34.91 -10.79 9.01
CA LEU A 25 34.08 -10.24 7.94
C LEU A 25 32.64 -10.77 8.03
N GLU A 26 32.46 -12.06 8.26
CA GLU A 26 31.13 -12.65 8.43
C GLU A 26 30.36 -12.01 9.59
N LYS A 27 31.04 -11.83 10.74
CA LYS A 27 30.44 -11.15 11.89
C LYS A 27 30.03 -9.71 11.55
N ARG A 28 30.91 -8.98 10.85
CA ARG A 28 30.62 -7.59 10.44
C ARG A 28 29.48 -7.48 9.45
N ILE A 29 29.39 -8.42 8.52
CA ILE A 29 28.27 -8.54 7.58
C ILE A 29 26.97 -8.76 8.34
N GLN A 30 26.93 -9.67 9.31
CA GLN A 30 25.75 -9.95 10.13
C GLN A 30 25.31 -8.72 10.96
N GLU A 31 26.27 -8.01 11.54
CA GLU A 31 26.00 -6.77 12.30
C GLU A 31 25.41 -5.68 11.38
N GLU A 32 25.97 -5.47 10.18
CA GLU A 32 25.47 -4.48 9.22
C GLU A 32 24.11 -4.89 8.64
N MET A 33 23.88 -6.17 8.38
CA MET A 33 22.57 -6.67 7.96
C MET A 33 21.50 -6.43 9.04
N ALA A 34 21.82 -6.67 10.31
CA ALA A 34 20.91 -6.40 11.43
C ALA A 34 20.57 -4.92 11.56
N LYS A 35 21.58 -4.02 11.44
CA LYS A 35 21.37 -2.56 11.44
C LYS A 35 20.52 -2.10 10.26
N ASN A 36 20.78 -2.63 9.06
CA ASN A 36 20.00 -2.30 7.87
C ASN A 36 18.54 -2.73 8.03
N LYS A 37 18.30 -3.95 8.54
CA LYS A 37 16.94 -4.42 8.83
C LYS A 37 16.22 -3.49 9.80
N GLN A 38 16.90 -3.02 10.85
CA GLN A 38 16.32 -2.08 11.81
C GLN A 38 16.02 -0.72 11.18
N LYS A 39 16.93 -0.17 10.35
CA LYS A 39 16.68 1.07 9.60
C LYS A 39 15.47 0.95 8.68
N VAL A 40 15.35 -0.14 7.95
CA VAL A 40 14.21 -0.41 7.07
C VAL A 40 12.90 -0.43 7.87
N GLN A 41 12.86 -1.07 9.04
CA GLN A 41 11.67 -1.08 9.91
C GLN A 41 11.27 0.34 10.38
N ILE A 42 12.25 1.19 10.68
CA ILE A 42 11.99 2.59 11.03
C ILE A 42 11.42 3.36 9.84
N LEU A 43 11.97 3.18 8.64
CA LEU A 43 11.47 3.83 7.42
C LEU A 43 10.05 3.38 7.08
N ILE A 44 9.74 2.08 7.23
CA ILE A 44 8.40 1.54 7.10
C ILE A 44 7.43 2.27 8.02
N LYS A 45 7.81 2.40 9.29
CA LYS A 45 6.99 3.10 10.29
C LYS A 45 6.78 4.58 9.93
N GLN A 46 7.82 5.27 9.49
CA GLN A 46 7.73 6.68 9.09
C GLN A 46 6.86 6.88 7.86
N SER A 47 7.01 6.05 6.83
CA SER A 47 6.17 6.09 5.63
C SER A 47 4.70 5.84 5.97
N LYS A 48 4.43 4.85 6.85
CA LYS A 48 3.08 4.56 7.33
C LYS A 48 2.47 5.76 8.07
N LEU A 49 3.24 6.45 8.90
CA LEU A 49 2.79 7.65 9.60
C LEU A 49 2.53 8.82 8.64
N ALA A 50 3.35 9.00 7.60
CA ALA A 50 3.15 10.02 6.59
C ALA A 50 1.86 9.78 5.78
N ALA A 51 1.66 8.55 5.29
CA ALA A 51 0.42 8.15 4.60
C ALA A 51 -0.81 8.29 5.51
N MET A 52 -0.68 7.98 6.80
CA MET A 52 -1.72 8.21 7.81
C MET A 52 -2.09 9.68 7.95
N GLY A 53 -1.11 10.59 7.91
CA GLY A 53 -1.36 12.04 7.95
C GLY A 53 -2.20 12.54 6.78
N GLU A 54 -1.90 12.13 5.55
CA GLU A 54 -2.70 12.47 4.37
C GLU A 54 -4.14 11.91 4.46
N MET A 55 -4.29 10.68 4.95
CA MET A 55 -5.61 10.07 5.10
C MET A 55 -6.45 10.71 6.20
N ILE A 56 -5.86 11.13 7.32
CA ILE A 56 -6.57 11.87 8.38
C ILE A 56 -7.14 13.17 7.82
N ALA A 57 -6.38 13.89 6.98
CA ALA A 57 -6.88 15.07 6.30
C ALA A 57 -8.07 14.75 5.38
N THR A 58 -7.99 13.66 4.63
CA THR A 58 -9.08 13.15 3.78
C THR A 58 -10.32 12.78 4.60
N ILE A 59 -10.16 12.06 5.72
CA ILE A 59 -11.25 11.73 6.65
C ILE A 59 -11.91 13.00 7.19
N GLY A 60 -11.11 14.01 7.58
CA GLY A 60 -11.63 15.30 8.03
C GLY A 60 -12.52 15.98 6.99
N HIS A 61 -12.15 15.91 5.71
CA HIS A 61 -12.99 16.41 4.61
C HIS A 61 -14.23 15.53 4.40
N GLN A 62 -14.10 14.22 4.43
CA GLN A 62 -15.22 13.28 4.28
C GLN A 62 -16.26 13.39 5.40
N TRP A 63 -15.83 13.73 6.61
CA TRP A 63 -16.74 13.90 7.74
C TRP A 63 -17.45 15.23 7.75
N ARG A 64 -16.88 16.27 7.16
CA ARG A 64 -17.52 17.59 7.06
C ARG A 64 -18.86 17.50 6.33
N GLN A 65 -18.95 16.69 5.27
CA GLN A 65 -20.16 16.57 4.47
C GLN A 65 -21.31 15.90 5.23
N PRO A 66 -21.20 14.69 5.85
CA PRO A 66 -22.26 14.10 6.66
C PRO A 66 -22.60 14.93 7.89
N LEU A 67 -21.63 15.62 8.52
CA LEU A 67 -21.92 16.52 9.63
C LEU A 67 -22.75 17.73 9.18
N THR A 68 -22.47 18.29 8.01
CA THR A 68 -23.29 19.36 7.44
C THR A 68 -24.71 18.86 7.15
N ASN A 69 -24.84 17.66 6.56
CA ASN A 69 -26.16 17.06 6.32
C ASN A 69 -26.94 16.81 7.61
N LEU A 70 -26.29 16.28 8.65
CA LEU A 70 -26.92 16.11 9.97
C LEU A 70 -27.36 17.46 10.56
N SER A 71 -26.54 18.52 10.41
CA SER A 71 -26.90 19.86 10.87
C SER A 71 -28.14 20.41 10.15
N LEU A 72 -28.25 20.19 8.85
CA LEU A 72 -29.42 20.59 8.05
C LEU A 72 -30.66 19.79 8.47
N LEU A 73 -30.54 18.46 8.68
CA LEU A 73 -31.64 17.64 9.16
C LEU A 73 -32.15 18.09 10.55
N ILE A 74 -31.23 18.49 11.44
CA ILE A 74 -31.62 19.02 12.78
C ILE A 74 -32.35 20.38 12.64
N GLN A 75 -31.93 21.24 11.71
CA GLN A 75 -32.62 22.51 11.46
C GLN A 75 -34.02 22.28 10.87
N ASP A 76 -34.14 21.33 9.92
CA ASP A 76 -35.43 20.93 9.33
C ASP A 76 -36.44 20.43 10.40
N VAL A 77 -35.97 19.64 11.40
CA VAL A 77 -36.82 19.24 12.54
C VAL A 77 -37.37 20.43 13.29
N LYS A 78 -36.53 21.44 13.54
CA LYS A 78 -36.91 22.65 14.27
C LYS A 78 -37.96 23.43 13.50
N GLU A 79 -37.75 23.68 12.22
CA GLU A 79 -38.67 24.41 11.35
C GLU A 79 -40.00 23.64 11.23
N THR A 80 -39.98 22.35 10.94
CA THR A 80 -41.19 21.50 10.84
C THR A 80 -41.95 21.44 12.13
N SER A 81 -41.29 21.48 13.30
CA SER A 81 -41.90 21.53 14.60
C SER A 81 -42.68 22.85 14.83
N GLU A 82 -42.10 23.98 14.40
CA GLU A 82 -42.76 25.29 14.53
C GLU A 82 -44.05 25.39 13.69
N PHE A 83 -44.11 24.66 12.56
CA PHE A 83 -45.31 24.55 11.73
C PHE A 83 -46.32 23.45 12.18
N GLY A 84 -45.98 22.64 13.18
CA GLY A 84 -46.83 21.57 13.69
C GLY A 84 -46.96 20.37 12.73
N GLU A 85 -46.05 20.19 11.80
CA GLU A 85 -46.12 19.17 10.75
C GLU A 85 -45.35 17.86 11.11
N ILE A 86 -44.84 17.76 12.34
CA ILE A 86 -44.17 16.53 12.80
C ILE A 86 -45.19 15.42 12.99
N ASN A 87 -45.01 14.36 12.19
CA ASN A 87 -45.80 13.12 12.31
C ASN A 87 -44.85 11.89 12.30
N ASN A 88 -45.41 10.69 12.54
CA ASN A 88 -44.61 9.47 12.59
C ASN A 88 -43.82 9.21 11.31
N GLN A 89 -44.40 9.51 10.15
CA GLN A 89 -43.71 9.33 8.85
C GLN A 89 -42.54 10.28 8.70
N TYR A 90 -42.65 11.52 9.19
CA TYR A 90 -41.53 12.46 9.23
C TYR A 90 -40.41 11.96 10.14
N ILE A 91 -40.73 11.49 11.34
CA ILE A 91 -39.75 10.95 12.31
C ILE A 91 -39.03 9.74 11.74
N ASP A 92 -39.75 8.82 11.08
CA ASP A 92 -39.15 7.64 10.45
C ASP A 92 -38.18 8.03 9.33
N ARG A 93 -38.55 9.02 8.49
CA ARG A 93 -37.67 9.55 7.44
C ARG A 93 -36.43 10.19 8.05
N PHE A 94 -36.60 11.12 8.98
CA PHE A 94 -35.52 11.82 9.67
C PHE A 94 -34.52 10.85 10.32
N THR A 95 -35.05 9.86 11.07
CA THR A 95 -34.20 8.84 11.70
C THR A 95 -33.43 8.06 10.71
N ARG A 96 -34.03 7.65 9.58
CA ARG A 96 -33.35 6.90 8.52
C ARG A 96 -32.22 7.72 7.89
N GLU A 97 -32.49 8.98 7.56
CA GLU A 97 -31.49 9.88 6.94
C GLU A 97 -30.32 10.16 7.90
N CYS A 98 -30.59 10.38 9.18
CA CYS A 98 -29.55 10.52 10.20
C CYS A 98 -28.69 9.25 10.31
N MET A 99 -29.32 8.08 10.36
CA MET A 99 -28.58 6.79 10.45
C MET A 99 -27.72 6.52 9.22
N ILE A 100 -28.16 6.93 8.03
CA ILE A 100 -27.32 6.85 6.80
C ILE A 100 -26.03 7.66 6.99
N GLN A 101 -26.11 8.91 7.47
CA GLN A 101 -24.93 9.74 7.68
C GLN A 101 -24.01 9.16 8.77
N ILE A 102 -24.54 8.71 9.88
CA ILE A 102 -23.79 8.10 10.99
C ILE A 102 -23.10 6.81 10.55
N ASN A 103 -23.79 5.95 9.82
CA ASN A 103 -23.21 4.71 9.30
C ASN A 103 -22.11 4.97 8.29
N HIS A 104 -22.24 5.98 7.43
CA HIS A 104 -21.20 6.40 6.51
C HIS A 104 -19.93 6.87 7.25
N MET A 105 -20.07 7.68 8.30
CA MET A 105 -18.96 8.14 9.13
C MET A 105 -18.28 6.96 9.86
N SER A 106 -19.08 6.05 10.40
CA SER A 106 -18.62 4.84 11.10
C SER A 106 -17.86 3.89 10.17
N SER A 107 -18.37 3.67 8.95
CA SER A 107 -17.70 2.88 7.92
C SER A 107 -16.33 3.48 7.57
N THR A 108 -16.25 4.80 7.35
CA THR A 108 -15.01 5.51 7.06
C THR A 108 -13.93 5.26 8.14
N ILE A 109 -14.31 5.29 9.44
CA ILE A 109 -13.35 4.97 10.53
C ILE A 109 -12.95 3.50 10.52
N ASN A 110 -13.91 2.59 10.30
CA ASN A 110 -13.61 1.17 10.31
C ASN A 110 -12.68 0.78 9.18
N ASP A 111 -12.87 1.34 7.98
CA ASP A 111 -11.99 1.14 6.83
C ASP A 111 -10.57 1.66 7.12
N PHE A 112 -10.49 2.87 7.70
CA PHE A 112 -9.21 3.42 8.16
C PHE A 112 -8.54 2.52 9.20
N ARG A 113 -9.27 2.05 10.22
CA ARG A 113 -8.73 1.20 11.28
C ARG A 113 -8.28 -0.17 10.75
N LYS A 114 -9.05 -0.78 9.83
CA LYS A 114 -8.70 -2.05 9.17
C LYS A 114 -7.39 -1.89 8.40
N PHE A 115 -7.25 -0.79 7.69
CA PHE A 115 -6.08 -0.49 6.88
C PHE A 115 -4.79 -0.31 7.69
N TYR A 116 -4.86 0.33 8.86
CA TYR A 116 -3.68 0.61 9.70
C TYR A 116 -3.35 -0.44 10.76
N ARG A 117 -4.19 -1.47 10.89
CA ARG A 117 -3.91 -2.56 11.82
C ARG A 117 -2.64 -3.29 11.37
N PRO A 118 -1.58 -3.38 12.20
CA PRO A 118 -0.38 -4.10 11.81
C PRO A 118 -0.70 -5.59 11.70
N ASN A 119 -0.49 -6.15 10.52
CA ASN A 119 -0.49 -7.61 10.35
C ASN A 119 0.82 -8.14 10.94
N LYS A 120 0.72 -8.92 12.00
CA LYS A 120 1.90 -9.54 12.63
C LYS A 120 2.37 -10.78 11.89
N GLU A 121 1.50 -11.42 11.12
CA GLU A 121 1.75 -12.69 10.46
C GLU A 121 1.32 -12.62 8.99
N LYS A 122 2.05 -13.37 8.16
CA LYS A 122 1.67 -13.57 6.76
C LYS A 122 0.44 -14.47 6.70
N THR A 123 -0.51 -14.12 5.85
CA THR A 123 -1.73 -14.89 5.62
C THR A 123 -1.99 -15.06 4.12
N SER A 124 -2.78 -16.05 3.75
CA SER A 124 -3.33 -16.12 2.39
C SER A 124 -4.41 -15.05 2.23
N PHE A 125 -4.35 -14.27 1.15
CA PHE A 125 -5.29 -13.18 0.90
C PHE A 125 -5.55 -12.99 -0.59
N SER A 126 -6.70 -12.41 -0.92
CA SER A 126 -7.06 -12.02 -2.29
C SER A 126 -6.45 -10.66 -2.65
N LEU A 127 -5.73 -10.61 -3.78
CA LEU A 127 -5.23 -9.34 -4.31
C LEU A 127 -6.39 -8.43 -4.72
N ALA A 128 -7.43 -8.99 -5.34
CA ALA A 128 -8.59 -8.22 -5.75
C ALA A 128 -9.26 -7.53 -4.57
N GLU A 129 -9.53 -8.25 -3.48
CA GLU A 129 -10.11 -7.68 -2.25
C GLU A 129 -9.22 -6.57 -1.65
N SER A 130 -7.89 -6.77 -1.63
CA SER A 130 -6.97 -5.75 -1.13
C SER A 130 -6.94 -4.49 -2.00
N ILE A 131 -7.13 -4.62 -3.32
CA ILE A 131 -7.25 -3.49 -4.24
C ILE A 131 -8.61 -2.80 -4.04
N GLU A 132 -9.70 -3.54 -3.89
CA GLU A 132 -11.04 -3.00 -3.61
C GLU A 132 -11.07 -2.23 -2.28
N ASP A 133 -10.48 -2.78 -1.21
CA ASP A 133 -10.31 -2.10 0.08
C ASP A 133 -9.58 -0.75 -0.11
N ALA A 134 -8.48 -0.73 -0.86
CA ALA A 134 -7.73 0.50 -1.13
C ALA A 134 -8.54 1.51 -1.98
N LEU A 135 -9.25 1.05 -3.00
CA LEU A 135 -10.12 1.90 -3.84
C LEU A 135 -11.27 2.49 -3.01
N SER A 136 -11.87 1.71 -2.11
CA SER A 136 -12.92 2.19 -1.20
C SER A 136 -12.41 3.35 -0.34
N VAL A 137 -11.27 3.18 0.30
CA VAL A 137 -10.63 4.21 1.14
C VAL A 137 -10.27 5.45 0.32
N PHE A 138 -9.82 5.28 -0.93
CA PHE A 138 -9.38 6.37 -1.81
C PHE A 138 -10.53 6.98 -2.64
N SER A 139 -11.76 6.45 -2.53
CA SER A 139 -12.91 6.78 -3.39
C SER A 139 -13.26 8.27 -3.43
N SER A 140 -13.23 8.96 -2.29
CA SER A 140 -13.49 10.40 -2.24
C SER A 140 -12.40 11.21 -2.95
N SER A 141 -11.13 10.79 -2.81
CA SER A 141 -10.04 11.44 -3.54
C SER A 141 -10.19 11.27 -5.05
N LEU A 142 -10.60 10.09 -5.52
CA LEU A 142 -10.87 9.83 -6.93
C LEU A 142 -12.00 10.73 -7.45
N LYS A 143 -13.12 10.80 -6.72
CA LYS A 143 -14.28 11.64 -7.08
C LYS A 143 -13.93 13.13 -7.10
N ASN A 144 -13.24 13.64 -6.07
CA ASN A 144 -12.89 15.06 -5.96
C ASN A 144 -11.93 15.53 -7.05
N HIS A 145 -11.25 14.62 -7.72
CA HIS A 145 -10.31 14.90 -8.80
C HIS A 145 -10.79 14.39 -10.16
N ASP A 146 -12.07 13.99 -10.29
CA ASP A 146 -12.67 13.46 -11.52
C ASP A 146 -11.84 12.33 -12.18
N ILE A 147 -11.33 11.40 -11.36
CA ILE A 147 -10.52 10.27 -11.81
C ILE A 147 -11.43 9.05 -12.01
N GLN A 148 -11.51 8.55 -13.25
CA GLN A 148 -12.21 7.31 -13.59
C GLN A 148 -11.29 6.12 -13.34
N VAL A 149 -11.81 5.06 -12.69
CA VAL A 149 -11.08 3.82 -12.46
C VAL A 149 -11.83 2.67 -13.14
N GLU A 150 -11.09 1.93 -13.98
CA GLU A 150 -11.54 0.68 -14.57
C GLU A 150 -10.77 -0.46 -13.89
N PHE A 151 -11.47 -1.40 -13.24
CA PHE A 151 -10.83 -2.52 -12.56
C PHE A 151 -11.32 -3.85 -13.13
N GLU A 152 -10.39 -4.62 -13.69
CA GLU A 152 -10.65 -5.90 -14.34
C GLU A 152 -9.83 -7.03 -13.71
N TYR A 153 -10.50 -8.10 -13.29
CA TYR A 153 -9.84 -9.31 -12.82
C TYR A 153 -10.69 -10.55 -13.07
N ARG A 154 -10.08 -11.73 -13.05
CA ARG A 154 -10.76 -13.02 -13.19
C ARG A 154 -10.18 -14.02 -12.19
N GLY A 155 -11.06 -14.83 -11.56
CA GLY A 155 -10.65 -15.88 -10.64
C GLY A 155 -10.33 -15.39 -9.22
N ARG A 156 -9.68 -16.26 -8.44
CA ARG A 156 -9.33 -16.01 -7.04
C ARG A 156 -7.82 -15.76 -6.89
N GLN A 157 -7.32 -14.62 -7.18
CA GLN A 157 -5.88 -14.29 -7.12
C GLN A 157 -5.38 -14.32 -5.68
N ILE A 158 -5.03 -15.50 -5.17
CA ILE A 158 -4.59 -15.71 -3.78
C ILE A 158 -3.07 -15.66 -3.69
N ALA A 159 -2.56 -14.70 -2.95
CA ALA A 159 -1.16 -14.57 -2.57
C ALA A 159 -0.96 -14.89 -1.09
N TYR A 160 0.32 -15.05 -0.68
CA TYR A 160 0.71 -15.24 0.71
C TYR A 160 1.56 -14.06 1.19
N GLY A 161 1.05 -13.30 2.16
CA GLY A 161 1.75 -12.11 2.62
C GLY A 161 0.94 -11.29 3.62
N TYR A 162 1.06 -9.98 3.51
CA TYR A 162 0.46 -9.00 4.42
C TYR A 162 -0.61 -8.18 3.68
N PRO A 163 -1.91 -8.53 3.77
CA PRO A 163 -2.97 -7.86 3.01
C PRO A 163 -3.02 -6.35 3.23
N ASN A 164 -2.89 -5.87 4.48
CA ASN A 164 -2.91 -4.44 4.78
C ASN A 164 -1.70 -3.68 4.21
N GLU A 165 -0.52 -4.32 4.17
CA GLU A 165 0.66 -3.72 3.55
C GLU A 165 0.52 -3.70 2.02
N TYR A 166 -0.10 -4.72 1.42
CA TYR A 166 -0.41 -4.72 0.00
C TYR A 166 -1.42 -3.61 -0.36
N SER A 167 -2.48 -3.42 0.43
CA SER A 167 -3.40 -2.30 0.24
C SER A 167 -2.71 -0.94 0.37
N GLN A 168 -1.69 -0.81 1.23
CA GLN A 168 -0.85 0.40 1.31
C GLN A 168 -0.01 0.61 0.04
N VAL A 169 0.53 -0.45 -0.55
CA VAL A 169 1.20 -0.38 -1.86
C VAL A 169 0.24 0.18 -2.91
N VAL A 170 -0.99 -0.35 -2.97
CA VAL A 170 -2.01 0.13 -3.91
C VAL A 170 -2.31 1.62 -3.70
N LEU A 171 -2.50 2.07 -2.45
CA LEU A 171 -2.72 3.49 -2.15
C LEU A 171 -1.56 4.38 -2.58
N ASN A 172 -0.32 3.94 -2.39
CA ASN A 172 0.85 4.69 -2.84
C ASN A 172 0.84 4.90 -4.36
N ILE A 173 0.47 3.87 -5.14
CA ILE A 173 0.36 3.96 -6.60
C ILE A 173 -0.79 4.90 -7.00
N LEU A 174 -1.98 4.76 -6.40
CA LEU A 174 -3.13 5.61 -6.68
C LEU A 174 -2.86 7.09 -6.33
N THR A 175 -2.20 7.35 -5.21
CA THR A 175 -1.78 8.70 -4.80
C THR A 175 -0.79 9.29 -5.80
N ASN A 176 0.16 8.51 -6.29
CA ASN A 176 1.12 8.96 -7.30
C ASN A 176 0.43 9.33 -8.62
N ALA A 177 -0.51 8.50 -9.09
CA ALA A 177 -1.29 8.79 -10.30
C ALA A 177 -2.14 10.07 -10.14
N ARG A 178 -2.89 10.22 -9.01
CA ARG A 178 -3.66 11.43 -8.70
C ARG A 178 -2.79 12.68 -8.77
N ASP A 179 -1.65 12.66 -8.11
CA ASP A 179 -0.78 13.83 -8.03
C ASP A 179 -0.16 14.16 -9.39
N ALA A 180 0.16 13.15 -10.21
CA ALA A 180 0.61 13.37 -11.58
C ALA A 180 -0.49 14.01 -12.45
N PHE A 181 -1.75 13.58 -12.31
CA PHE A 181 -2.90 14.19 -12.98
C PHE A 181 -3.08 15.67 -12.59
N VAL A 182 -3.00 15.96 -11.30
CA VAL A 182 -3.19 17.33 -10.77
C VAL A 182 -2.06 18.24 -11.23
N ASN A 183 -0.81 17.81 -11.10
CA ASN A 183 0.36 18.63 -11.43
C ASN A 183 0.48 18.94 -12.92
N ARG A 184 -0.08 18.09 -13.80
CA ARG A 184 -0.02 18.25 -15.26
C ARG A 184 -1.32 18.73 -15.89
N ASP A 185 -2.33 19.07 -15.06
CA ASP A 185 -3.65 19.52 -15.49
C ASP A 185 -4.33 18.61 -16.55
N ILE A 186 -4.20 17.29 -16.37
CA ILE A 186 -4.83 16.32 -17.26
C ILE A 186 -6.35 16.38 -17.08
N LYS A 187 -7.11 16.54 -18.18
CA LYS A 187 -8.58 16.71 -18.14
C LYS A 187 -9.35 15.38 -18.13
N ASN A 188 -8.90 14.38 -18.88
CA ASN A 188 -9.54 13.07 -18.96
C ASN A 188 -8.71 12.06 -18.16
N ARG A 189 -8.91 12.01 -16.85
CA ARG A 189 -8.10 11.26 -15.91
C ARG A 189 -8.59 9.83 -15.78
N LYS A 190 -7.76 8.87 -16.20
CA LYS A 190 -8.09 7.44 -16.16
C LYS A 190 -7.00 6.62 -15.52
N ILE A 191 -7.41 5.69 -14.65
CA ILE A 191 -6.57 4.62 -14.12
C ILE A 191 -7.22 3.30 -14.50
N ARG A 192 -6.49 2.46 -15.22
CA ARG A 192 -6.90 1.08 -15.49
C ARG A 192 -6.11 0.14 -14.61
N ILE A 193 -6.82 -0.74 -13.91
CA ILE A 193 -6.22 -1.76 -13.04
C ILE A 193 -6.60 -3.11 -13.63
N LYS A 194 -5.60 -3.97 -13.83
CA LYS A 194 -5.81 -5.32 -14.35
C LYS A 194 -5.00 -6.33 -13.56
N ILE A 195 -5.63 -7.42 -13.14
CA ILE A 195 -4.93 -8.54 -12.54
C ILE A 195 -4.83 -9.67 -13.56
N THR A 196 -3.61 -10.19 -13.71
CA THR A 196 -3.30 -11.35 -14.54
C THR A 196 -2.52 -12.36 -13.72
N GLU A 197 -2.58 -13.63 -14.11
CA GLU A 197 -1.83 -14.70 -13.47
C GLU A 197 -0.87 -15.34 -14.46
N THR A 198 0.32 -15.65 -13.98
CA THR A 198 1.25 -16.57 -14.60
C THR A 198 1.24 -17.91 -13.86
N GLU A 199 2.13 -18.81 -14.20
CA GLU A 199 2.26 -20.10 -13.51
C GLU A 199 2.56 -19.92 -12.02
N ASP A 200 3.51 -19.03 -11.68
CA ASP A 200 4.03 -18.85 -10.33
C ASP A 200 3.66 -17.52 -9.67
N HIS A 201 3.15 -16.55 -10.44
CA HIS A 201 2.94 -15.19 -9.95
C HIS A 201 1.57 -14.64 -10.32
N ILE A 202 1.10 -13.71 -9.49
CA ILE A 202 -0.03 -12.83 -9.77
C ILE A 202 0.54 -11.45 -10.02
N ILE A 203 0.11 -10.81 -11.10
CA ILE A 203 0.57 -9.49 -11.52
C ILE A 203 -0.62 -8.54 -11.54
N ALA A 204 -0.54 -7.48 -10.73
CA ALA A 204 -1.48 -6.37 -10.78
C ALA A 204 -0.84 -5.20 -11.54
N GLU A 205 -1.43 -4.80 -12.65
CA GLU A 205 -0.99 -3.66 -13.46
C GLU A 205 -1.87 -2.45 -13.18
N PHE A 206 -1.25 -1.31 -12.90
CA PHE A 206 -1.87 -0.01 -12.71
C PHE A 206 -1.39 0.89 -13.84
N ILE A 207 -2.30 1.26 -14.75
CA ILE A 207 -1.99 2.04 -15.95
C ILE A 207 -2.75 3.36 -15.86
N ASP A 208 -2.03 4.46 -15.80
CA ASP A 208 -2.57 5.80 -15.85
C ASP A 208 -2.31 6.47 -17.21
N ASN A 209 -3.00 7.57 -17.48
CA ASN A 209 -2.75 8.45 -18.61
C ASN A 209 -2.26 9.83 -18.17
N ALA A 210 -1.39 9.87 -17.15
CA ALA A 210 -0.90 11.11 -16.54
C ALA A 210 0.39 11.66 -17.18
N GLY A 211 0.75 11.24 -18.41
CA GLY A 211 1.89 11.76 -19.17
C GLY A 211 3.24 11.08 -18.86
N GLY A 212 3.23 9.94 -18.11
CA GLY A 212 4.41 9.11 -17.88
C GLY A 212 5.43 9.70 -16.90
N ILE A 213 6.63 9.14 -16.88
CA ILE A 213 7.74 9.50 -16.00
C ILE A 213 8.94 9.86 -16.89
N GLU A 214 9.65 10.94 -16.57
CA GLU A 214 10.84 11.35 -17.30
C GLU A 214 11.89 10.24 -17.29
N GLN A 215 12.52 10.01 -18.45
CA GLN A 215 13.43 8.88 -18.64
C GLN A 215 14.66 8.96 -17.72
N GLU A 216 15.09 10.18 -17.41
CA GLU A 216 16.24 10.46 -16.55
C GLU A 216 16.03 10.03 -15.11
N ILE A 217 14.78 10.04 -14.64
CA ILE A 217 14.45 9.75 -13.24
C ILE A 217 13.80 8.37 -13.04
N ILE A 218 13.35 7.70 -14.09
CA ILE A 218 12.56 6.46 -13.99
C ILE A 218 13.25 5.36 -13.18
N ASN A 219 14.58 5.30 -13.22
CA ASN A 219 15.36 4.34 -12.45
C ASN A 219 15.56 4.74 -10.97
N MET A 220 15.35 6.02 -10.63
CA MET A 220 15.56 6.56 -9.29
C MET A 220 14.27 6.68 -8.48
N ILE A 221 13.10 6.50 -9.10
CA ILE A 221 11.80 6.71 -8.40
C ILE A 221 11.57 5.75 -7.22
N PHE A 222 12.30 4.65 -7.17
CA PHE A 222 12.28 3.68 -6.06
C PHE A 222 13.40 3.91 -5.04
N ASP A 223 14.25 4.93 -5.22
CA ASP A 223 15.29 5.26 -4.24
C ASP A 223 14.68 5.96 -3.02
N PRO A 224 15.18 5.69 -1.82
CA PRO A 224 14.68 6.33 -0.61
C PRO A 224 14.90 7.85 -0.66
N TYR A 225 13.88 8.60 -0.25
CA TYR A 225 13.84 10.08 -0.24
C TYR A 225 13.84 10.74 -1.62
N PHE A 226 13.81 9.99 -2.71
CA PHE A 226 13.66 10.56 -4.04
C PHE A 226 12.22 11.07 -4.26
N THR A 227 12.09 12.35 -4.60
CA THR A 227 10.80 12.98 -4.87
C THR A 227 10.95 14.16 -5.82
N THR A 228 10.01 14.31 -6.73
CA THR A 228 9.84 15.49 -7.59
C THR A 228 8.79 16.46 -7.03
N ARG A 229 8.18 16.15 -5.87
CA ARG A 229 7.11 16.95 -5.23
C ARG A 229 7.68 17.86 -4.17
N ALA A 230 7.24 19.12 -4.10
CA ALA A 230 7.69 20.10 -3.11
C ALA A 230 7.50 19.65 -1.64
N HIS A 231 6.45 18.87 -1.36
CA HIS A 231 6.13 18.37 -0.02
C HIS A 231 6.14 16.82 0.05
N GLY A 232 6.70 16.16 -0.95
CA GLY A 232 6.80 14.69 -0.99
C GLY A 232 7.87 14.18 -0.03
N THR A 233 7.58 13.09 0.68
CA THR A 233 8.56 12.43 1.56
C THR A 233 9.59 11.61 0.80
N GLY A 234 9.32 11.25 -0.47
CA GLY A 234 10.14 10.36 -1.28
C GLY A 234 10.21 8.92 -0.75
N LEU A 235 9.29 8.55 0.14
CA LEU A 235 9.27 7.21 0.76
C LEU A 235 8.20 6.27 0.17
N GLY A 236 7.18 6.79 -0.53
CA GLY A 236 6.04 5.99 -0.98
C GLY A 236 6.43 4.85 -1.93
N LEU A 237 7.11 5.15 -3.04
CA LEU A 237 7.53 4.12 -4.00
C LEU A 237 8.67 3.24 -3.46
N TYR A 238 9.59 3.79 -2.68
CA TYR A 238 10.58 2.99 -1.96
C TYR A 238 9.89 1.94 -1.06
N MET A 239 8.86 2.35 -0.31
CA MET A 239 8.08 1.44 0.52
C MET A 239 7.31 0.40 -0.28
N THR A 240 6.74 0.80 -1.42
CA THR A 240 6.10 -0.12 -2.37
C THR A 240 7.06 -1.25 -2.74
N LYS A 241 8.30 -0.92 -3.11
CA LYS A 241 9.34 -1.89 -3.43
C LYS A 241 9.66 -2.80 -2.24
N MET A 242 9.92 -2.23 -1.06
CA MET A 242 10.28 -2.98 0.15
C MET A 242 9.18 -3.93 0.63
N ILE A 243 7.91 -3.50 0.57
CA ILE A 243 6.77 -4.35 0.95
C ILE A 243 6.65 -5.54 0.01
N LEU A 244 6.74 -5.31 -1.30
CA LEU A 244 6.65 -6.39 -2.28
C LEU A 244 7.83 -7.36 -2.16
N GLU A 245 9.06 -6.87 -2.00
CA GLU A 245 10.24 -7.71 -1.76
C GLU A 245 10.10 -8.57 -0.49
N ASN A 246 9.51 -8.02 0.59
CA ASN A 246 9.22 -8.78 1.83
C ASN A 246 8.17 -9.89 1.61
N MET A 247 7.38 -9.77 0.56
CA MET A 247 6.41 -10.77 0.10
C MET A 247 6.99 -11.68 -1.00
N ASN A 248 8.31 -11.64 -1.27
CA ASN A 248 9.00 -12.30 -2.38
C ASN A 248 8.45 -11.89 -3.76
N GLY A 249 7.94 -10.69 -3.85
CA GLY A 249 7.42 -10.07 -5.07
C GLY A 249 8.35 -9.00 -5.62
N SER A 250 7.87 -8.25 -6.61
CA SER A 250 8.61 -7.15 -7.22
C SER A 250 7.67 -6.07 -7.75
N VAL A 251 8.23 -4.87 -7.98
CA VAL A 251 7.57 -3.79 -8.69
C VAL A 251 8.40 -3.38 -9.89
N GLN A 252 7.73 -3.15 -11.01
CA GLN A 252 8.32 -2.61 -12.23
C GLN A 252 7.50 -1.40 -12.68
N VAL A 253 8.16 -0.51 -13.40
CA VAL A 253 7.53 0.66 -14.01
C VAL A 253 7.96 0.76 -15.48
N ALA A 254 7.04 1.18 -16.33
CA ALA A 254 7.31 1.51 -17.72
C ALA A 254 6.38 2.65 -18.16
N ASN A 255 6.86 3.50 -19.04
CA ASN A 255 6.00 4.46 -19.70
C ASN A 255 5.12 3.74 -20.75
N THR A 256 3.88 4.22 -20.88
CA THR A 256 2.95 3.88 -21.95
C THR A 256 2.90 5.03 -22.96
N GLY A 257 2.02 4.98 -23.97
CA GLY A 257 1.90 6.06 -24.96
C GLY A 257 1.52 7.41 -24.35
N ASP A 258 0.72 7.40 -23.28
CA ASP A 258 0.11 8.59 -22.67
C ASP A 258 0.25 8.65 -21.13
N GLY A 259 0.94 7.68 -20.51
CA GLY A 259 1.07 7.62 -19.07
C GLY A 259 2.12 6.66 -18.57
N ALA A 260 1.98 6.19 -17.34
CA ALA A 260 2.84 5.19 -16.71
C ALA A 260 2.08 3.90 -16.40
N ARG A 261 2.80 2.79 -16.42
CA ARG A 261 2.33 1.49 -15.98
C ARG A 261 3.21 0.99 -14.84
N PHE A 262 2.61 0.75 -13.69
CA PHE A 262 3.23 0.04 -12.57
C PHE A 262 2.74 -1.39 -12.56
N SER A 263 3.66 -2.36 -12.56
CA SER A 263 3.38 -3.79 -12.52
C SER A 263 3.86 -4.35 -11.18
N LEU A 264 2.91 -4.79 -10.35
CA LEU A 264 3.15 -5.35 -9.02
C LEU A 264 3.04 -6.87 -9.11
N SER A 265 4.15 -7.58 -8.91
CA SER A 265 4.20 -9.04 -8.96
C SER A 265 4.32 -9.62 -7.56
N VAL A 266 3.51 -10.63 -7.24
CA VAL A 266 3.61 -11.40 -5.99
C VAL A 266 3.49 -12.89 -6.29
N PRO A 267 4.15 -13.79 -5.53
CA PRO A 267 4.04 -15.22 -5.71
C PRO A 267 2.60 -15.69 -5.50
N LYS A 268 2.14 -16.56 -6.41
CA LYS A 268 0.85 -17.23 -6.32
C LYS A 268 0.91 -18.38 -5.32
N VAL A 269 -0.12 -18.53 -4.51
CA VAL A 269 -0.27 -19.73 -3.68
C VAL A 269 -0.77 -20.88 -4.56
N THR A 270 0.14 -21.77 -4.96
CA THR A 270 -0.16 -22.92 -5.84
C THR A 270 -0.78 -24.11 -5.10
N SER A 271 -0.69 -24.15 -3.77
CA SER A 271 -1.31 -25.18 -2.94
C SER A 271 -1.65 -24.56 -1.58
N VAL A 272 -2.88 -24.70 -1.15
CA VAL A 272 -3.26 -24.45 0.23
C VAL A 272 -2.57 -25.54 1.06
N ILE A 273 -1.41 -25.26 1.63
CA ILE A 273 -0.92 -26.01 2.78
C ILE A 273 -1.87 -25.61 3.91
N ILE A 274 -2.97 -26.33 4.03
CA ILE A 274 -3.75 -26.36 5.27
C ILE A 274 -2.80 -27.01 6.27
N PRO A 275 -2.35 -26.34 7.34
CA PRO A 275 -1.71 -27.05 8.44
C PRO A 275 -2.76 -28.05 8.90
N GLU A 276 -2.50 -29.33 8.72
CA GLU A 276 -3.27 -30.39 9.35
C GLU A 276 -3.43 -30.04 10.82
N LEU A 277 -4.68 -29.81 11.21
CA LEU A 277 -5.06 -29.87 12.61
C LEU A 277 -4.63 -31.25 13.10
N ALA A 278 -3.47 -31.29 13.75
CA ALA A 278 -3.03 -32.43 14.50
C ALA A 278 -4.17 -32.77 15.46
N SER A 279 -4.89 -33.81 15.10
CA SER A 279 -5.90 -34.46 15.91
C SER A 279 -5.30 -34.79 17.27
N VAL A 280 -5.74 -34.06 18.28
CA VAL A 280 -5.59 -34.49 19.67
C VAL A 280 -6.70 -35.49 19.90
N PHE A 281 -6.31 -36.76 19.96
CA PHE A 281 -7.02 -37.79 20.67
C PHE A 281 -6.27 -38.09 21.96
#